data_08fec5ce17751ea280a7494a7f0d258e
#
_entry.id   08fec5ce17751ea280a7494a7f0d258e
#
_cell.length_a   1.000
_cell.length_b   1.000
_cell.length_c   1.000
_cell.angle_alpha   90.00
_cell.angle_beta   90.00
_cell.angle_gamma   90.00
#
_symmetry.space_group_name_H-M   'P 1'
#
loop_
_entity.id
_entity.type
_entity.pdbx_description
1 polymer ?
#
loop_
_entity_poly.entity_id
_entity_poly.type
_entity_poly.pdbx_seq_one_letter_code
_entity_poly.pdbx_strand_id
1 'polypeptide(L)'
;MKIHYFQRYHEKENVATANTMLLLSHLYSYSSDRFFRFLKSEYFSDSFNPEIIFTLREKSVDSIPDATITQESFKIVVETKMSDWFYEDQLLRHLNAFGDEKYKVMITLAPELMEENKKATFEKRLKEYNEKQHYPVIHINTTFEAMANAISDPGRK
;
A
#
# COMPACT_ATOMS: atom_id res chain seq x y z
N MET A 1 9.37 -18.10 1.20
CA MET A 1 8.89 -17.12 0.20
C MET A 1 9.64 -17.34 -1.11
N LYS A 2 8.95 -17.60 -2.23
CA LYS A 2 9.61 -17.67 -3.55
C LYS A 2 9.66 -16.25 -4.11
N ILE A 3 10.85 -15.64 -4.15
CA ILE A 3 11.07 -14.34 -4.77
C ILE A 3 11.34 -14.60 -6.25
N HIS A 4 10.44 -14.16 -7.11
CA HIS A 4 10.66 -14.19 -8.54
C HIS A 4 11.44 -12.93 -8.95
N TYR A 5 12.70 -13.10 -9.30
CA TYR A 5 13.54 -12.02 -9.83
C TYR A 5 13.06 -11.64 -11.24
N PHE A 6 12.73 -10.37 -11.43
CA PHE A 6 12.43 -9.73 -12.72
C PHE A 6 11.26 -10.34 -13.51
N GLN A 7 10.05 -10.00 -13.12
CA GLN A 7 8.91 -10.15 -14.01
C GLN A 7 8.96 -9.06 -15.09
N ARG A 8 8.98 -9.45 -16.34
CA ARG A 8 8.85 -8.52 -17.47
C ARG A 8 7.37 -8.22 -17.69
N TYR A 9 6.92 -7.11 -17.13
CA TYR A 9 5.61 -6.56 -17.47
C TYR A 9 5.77 -5.58 -18.64
N HIS A 10 4.80 -5.57 -19.57
CA HIS A 10 4.78 -4.63 -20.68
C HIS A 10 4.36 -3.22 -20.27
N GLU A 11 3.61 -3.11 -19.15
CA GLU A 11 3.10 -1.84 -18.64
C GLU A 11 4.01 -1.29 -17.54
N LYS A 12 4.34 0.01 -17.64
CA LYS A 12 5.24 0.70 -16.70
C LYS A 12 4.73 0.68 -15.25
N GLU A 13 3.41 0.80 -15.05
CA GLU A 13 2.79 0.75 -13.73
C GLU A 13 3.02 -0.61 -13.05
N ASN A 14 2.83 -1.69 -13.77
CA ASN A 14 3.06 -3.04 -13.26
C ASN A 14 4.53 -3.27 -12.89
N VAL A 15 5.46 -2.69 -13.66
CA VAL A 15 6.90 -2.74 -13.35
C VAL A 15 7.19 -1.98 -12.07
N ALA A 16 6.64 -0.78 -11.90
CA ALA A 16 6.84 0.04 -10.71
C ALA A 16 6.29 -0.65 -9.46
N THR A 17 5.07 -1.20 -9.53
CA THR A 17 4.46 -1.96 -8.44
C THR A 17 5.30 -3.19 -8.08
N ALA A 18 5.69 -3.98 -9.08
CA ALA A 18 6.49 -5.19 -8.86
C ALA A 18 7.84 -4.86 -8.22
N ASN A 19 8.52 -3.80 -8.68
CA ASN A 19 9.80 -3.37 -8.11
C ASN A 19 9.63 -2.86 -6.67
N THR A 20 8.57 -2.11 -6.38
CA THR A 20 8.28 -1.65 -5.01
C THR A 20 8.02 -2.84 -4.08
N MET A 21 7.21 -3.80 -4.50
CA MET A 21 6.94 -5.00 -3.70
C MET A 21 8.19 -5.87 -3.53
N LEU A 22 9.02 -5.97 -4.58
CA LEU A 22 10.29 -6.66 -4.50
C LEU A 22 11.23 -5.99 -3.48
N LEU A 23 11.34 -4.66 -3.50
CA LEU A 23 12.15 -3.91 -2.55
C LEU A 23 11.67 -4.15 -1.11
N LEU A 24 10.37 -4.07 -0.85
CA LEU A 24 9.79 -4.32 0.48
C LEU A 24 10.02 -5.76 0.93
N SER A 25 9.88 -6.73 0.02
CA SER A 25 10.12 -8.14 0.34
C SER A 25 11.60 -8.44 0.60
N HIS A 26 12.53 -7.77 -0.10
CA HIS A 26 13.95 -7.86 0.19
C HIS A 26 14.30 -7.23 1.53
N LEU A 27 13.71 -6.07 1.85
CA LEU A 27 13.90 -5.45 3.17
C LEU A 27 13.45 -6.40 4.28
N TYR A 28 12.27 -7.03 4.13
CA TYR A 28 11.78 -8.02 5.06
C TYR A 28 12.71 -9.24 5.19
N SER A 29 13.18 -9.78 4.08
CA SER A 29 14.10 -10.93 4.05
C SER A 29 15.47 -10.62 4.62
N TYR A 30 15.97 -9.39 4.40
CA TYR A 30 17.25 -8.94 4.93
C TYR A 30 17.18 -8.65 6.43
N SER A 31 16.12 -7.96 6.87
CA SER A 31 15.88 -7.63 8.26
C SER A 31 14.40 -7.37 8.50
N SER A 32 13.71 -8.35 9.04
CA SER A 32 12.31 -8.21 9.45
C SER A 32 12.13 -7.05 10.46
N ASP A 33 13.11 -6.85 11.35
CA ASP A 33 13.09 -5.75 12.33
C ASP A 33 13.12 -4.37 11.65
N ARG A 34 13.94 -4.17 10.61
CA ARG A 34 13.94 -2.93 9.83
C ARG A 34 12.64 -2.74 9.07
N PHE A 35 12.10 -3.81 8.51
CA PHE A 35 10.82 -3.76 7.81
C PHE A 35 9.68 -3.37 8.76
N PHE A 36 9.63 -3.96 9.96
CA PHE A 36 8.63 -3.59 10.96
C PHE A 36 8.80 -2.18 11.50
N ARG A 37 10.03 -1.72 11.68
CA ARG A 37 10.30 -0.32 12.05
C ARG A 37 9.81 0.64 10.96
N PHE A 38 10.06 0.33 9.69
CA PHE A 38 9.54 1.10 8.57
C PHE A 38 8.00 1.15 8.59
N LEU A 39 7.32 0.01 8.68
CA LEU A 39 5.86 -0.01 8.75
C LEU A 39 5.32 0.76 9.96
N LYS A 40 5.94 0.60 11.13
CA LYS A 40 5.52 1.28 12.35
C LYS A 40 5.71 2.79 12.26
N SER A 41 6.86 3.25 11.76
CA SER A 41 7.15 4.68 11.66
C SER A 41 6.29 5.39 10.63
N GLU A 42 5.96 4.74 9.52
CA GLU A 42 5.27 5.35 8.40
C GLU A 42 3.75 5.12 8.42
N TYR A 43 3.29 3.96 8.92
CA TYR A 43 1.90 3.56 8.73
C TYR A 43 1.19 3.08 9.98
N PHE A 44 1.90 2.54 10.97
CA PHE A 44 1.29 1.93 12.15
C PHE A 44 2.00 2.31 13.46
N SER A 45 1.27 2.27 14.56
CA SER A 45 1.79 2.57 15.91
C SER A 45 2.12 1.33 16.75
N ASP A 46 1.60 0.17 16.38
CA ASP A 46 1.71 -1.07 17.15
C ASP A 46 2.78 -2.03 16.62
N SER A 47 3.13 -3.03 17.42
CA SER A 47 3.99 -4.14 17.01
C SER A 47 3.21 -5.18 16.22
N PHE A 48 3.87 -5.83 15.25
CA PHE A 48 3.31 -6.86 14.38
C PHE A 48 3.99 -8.19 14.59
N ASN A 49 3.26 -9.28 14.29
CA ASN A 49 3.84 -10.61 14.20
C ASN A 49 4.73 -10.73 12.95
N PRO A 50 5.75 -11.62 12.96
CA PRO A 50 6.73 -11.70 11.88
C PRO A 50 6.22 -12.30 10.57
N GLU A 51 5.04 -12.88 10.52
CA GLU A 51 4.51 -13.50 9.30
C GLU A 51 3.74 -12.49 8.46
N ILE A 52 4.26 -12.21 7.27
CA ILE A 52 3.67 -11.27 6.31
C ILE A 52 3.55 -11.95 4.95
N ILE A 53 2.44 -11.73 4.27
CA ILE A 53 2.18 -12.20 2.91
C ILE A 53 2.18 -11.00 1.97
N PHE A 54 3.06 -11.06 0.95
CA PHE A 54 3.10 -10.11 -0.15
C PHE A 54 2.38 -10.71 -1.36
N THR A 55 1.37 -10.02 -1.88
CA THR A 55 0.60 -10.47 -3.04
C THR A 55 0.54 -9.38 -4.10
N LEU A 56 0.86 -9.72 -5.34
CA LEU A 56 0.63 -8.87 -6.50
C LEU A 56 -0.72 -9.22 -7.11
N ARG A 57 -1.53 -8.21 -7.42
CA ARG A 57 -2.84 -8.34 -8.07
C ARG A 57 -3.77 -9.35 -7.38
N GLU A 58 -3.99 -9.14 -6.11
CA GLU A 58 -4.95 -9.94 -5.36
C GLU A 58 -6.37 -9.72 -5.92
N LYS A 59 -7.04 -10.81 -6.30
CA LYS A 59 -8.43 -10.75 -6.75
C LYS A 59 -9.34 -10.62 -5.54
N SER A 60 -10.12 -9.54 -5.49
CA SER A 60 -11.28 -9.40 -4.63
C SER A 60 -12.57 -9.43 -5.44
N VAL A 61 -13.73 -9.38 -4.78
CA VAL A 61 -15.05 -9.54 -5.44
C VAL A 61 -15.25 -8.50 -6.56
N ASP A 62 -14.87 -7.24 -6.32
CA ASP A 62 -15.14 -6.13 -7.25
C ASP A 62 -13.88 -5.34 -7.63
N SER A 63 -12.68 -5.81 -7.25
CA SER A 63 -11.45 -5.05 -7.41
C SER A 63 -10.24 -5.96 -7.53
N ILE A 64 -9.24 -5.50 -8.28
CA ILE A 64 -7.91 -6.12 -8.35
C ILE A 64 -6.91 -5.02 -8.03
N PRO A 65 -6.52 -4.82 -6.76
CA PRO A 65 -5.44 -3.90 -6.42
C PRO A 65 -4.12 -4.37 -7.02
N ASP A 66 -3.22 -3.44 -7.29
CA ASP A 66 -1.91 -3.73 -7.85
C ASP A 66 -1.07 -4.60 -6.91
N ALA A 67 -1.15 -4.35 -5.61
CA ALA A 67 -0.49 -5.16 -4.61
C ALA A 67 -1.18 -5.10 -3.25
N THR A 68 -0.98 -6.15 -2.46
CA THR A 68 -1.37 -6.20 -1.05
C THR A 68 -0.24 -6.73 -0.18
N ILE A 69 -0.19 -6.22 1.05
CA ILE A 69 0.64 -6.75 2.14
C ILE A 69 -0.33 -7.10 3.25
N THR A 70 -0.36 -8.36 3.65
CA THR A 70 -1.38 -8.87 4.56
C THR A 70 -0.77 -9.60 5.74
N GLN A 71 -1.37 -9.40 6.88
CA GLN A 71 -1.20 -10.21 8.09
C GLN A 71 -2.59 -10.34 8.76
N GLU A 72 -2.75 -11.23 9.72
CA GLU A 72 -4.02 -11.43 10.43
C GLU A 72 -4.57 -10.12 11.02
N SER A 73 -3.70 -9.24 11.52
CA SER A 73 -4.09 -7.98 12.16
C SER A 73 -4.07 -6.75 11.25
N PHE A 74 -3.47 -6.82 10.07
CA PHE A 74 -3.45 -5.68 9.16
C PHE A 74 -3.49 -6.05 7.67
N LYS A 75 -3.92 -5.10 6.85
CA LYS A 75 -3.85 -5.17 5.40
C LYS A 75 -3.48 -3.80 4.81
N ILE A 76 -2.54 -3.82 3.88
CA ILE A 76 -2.16 -2.67 3.07
C ILE A 76 -2.54 -2.97 1.62
N VAL A 77 -3.35 -2.12 1.03
CA VAL A 77 -3.69 -2.14 -0.39
C VAL A 77 -2.90 -1.03 -1.08
N VAL A 78 -2.19 -1.37 -2.14
CA VAL A 78 -1.37 -0.43 -2.90
C VAL A 78 -1.93 -0.28 -4.30
N GLU A 79 -2.21 0.94 -4.69
CA GLU A 79 -2.52 1.33 -6.06
C GLU A 79 -1.40 2.23 -6.58
N THR A 80 -0.80 1.86 -7.70
CA THR A 80 0.29 2.62 -8.33
C THR A 80 -0.16 3.26 -9.63
N LYS A 81 0.37 4.45 -9.92
CA LYS A 81 0.24 5.13 -11.20
C LYS A 81 1.59 5.70 -11.60
N MET A 82 1.83 5.78 -12.91
CA MET A 82 3.02 6.48 -13.43
C MET A 82 2.78 7.96 -13.68
N SER A 83 1.59 8.44 -13.30
CA SER A 83 1.13 9.84 -13.32
C SER A 83 0.23 10.08 -12.11
N ASP A 84 -0.27 11.30 -11.92
CA ASP A 84 -1.23 11.66 -10.88
C ASP A 84 -2.69 11.25 -11.17
N TRP A 85 -2.91 10.45 -12.20
CA TRP A 85 -4.23 10.04 -12.70
C TRP A 85 -4.82 8.87 -11.88
N PHE A 86 -5.09 9.13 -10.62
CA PHE A 86 -5.90 8.22 -9.82
C PHE A 86 -7.39 8.48 -10.09
N TYR A 87 -8.13 7.42 -10.39
CA TYR A 87 -9.57 7.50 -10.58
C TYR A 87 -10.28 7.19 -9.26
N GLU A 88 -11.13 8.11 -8.79
CA GLU A 88 -11.86 7.98 -7.54
C GLU A 88 -12.65 6.65 -7.47
N ASP A 89 -13.40 6.32 -8.53
CA ASP A 89 -14.18 5.08 -8.59
C ASP A 89 -13.33 3.81 -8.47
N GLN A 90 -12.09 3.84 -9.01
CA GLN A 90 -11.16 2.73 -8.86
C GLN A 90 -10.71 2.59 -7.40
N LEU A 91 -10.33 3.70 -6.77
CA LEU A 91 -9.92 3.71 -5.37
C LEU A 91 -11.05 3.25 -4.45
N LEU A 92 -12.29 3.70 -4.69
CA LEU A 92 -13.46 3.26 -3.92
C LEU A 92 -13.73 1.76 -4.08
N ARG A 93 -13.55 1.19 -5.28
CA ARG A 93 -13.67 -0.26 -5.47
C ARG A 93 -12.60 -1.03 -4.71
N HIS A 94 -11.38 -0.48 -4.58
CA HIS A 94 -10.31 -1.12 -3.80
C HIS A 94 -10.60 -1.21 -2.31
N LEU A 95 -11.51 -0.40 -1.77
CA LEU A 95 -11.98 -0.54 -0.39
C LEU A 95 -12.64 -1.90 -0.13
N ASN A 96 -13.20 -2.54 -1.16
CA ASN A 96 -13.77 -3.88 -1.05
C ASN A 96 -12.72 -5.00 -0.85
N ALA A 97 -11.45 -4.68 -1.03
CA ALA A 97 -10.36 -5.61 -0.72
C ALA A 97 -10.09 -5.75 0.77
N PHE A 98 -10.57 -4.81 1.60
CA PHE A 98 -10.46 -4.88 3.05
C PHE A 98 -11.56 -5.76 3.65
N GLY A 99 -11.18 -6.52 4.69
CA GLY A 99 -12.08 -7.32 5.53
C GLY A 99 -12.13 -6.77 6.96
N ASP A 100 -11.98 -7.65 7.94
CA ASP A 100 -12.06 -7.34 9.37
C ASP A 100 -10.70 -7.01 10.01
N GLU A 101 -9.68 -6.73 9.21
CA GLU A 101 -8.37 -6.36 9.72
C GLU A 101 -8.48 -5.12 10.64
N LYS A 102 -7.77 -5.14 11.76
CA LYS A 102 -7.71 -4.04 12.72
C LYS A 102 -7.06 -2.78 12.14
N TYR A 103 -6.02 -2.99 11.35
CA TYR A 103 -5.28 -1.91 10.69
C TYR A 103 -5.42 -2.04 9.18
N LYS A 104 -5.99 -1.01 8.56
CA LYS A 104 -6.28 -0.97 7.13
C LYS A 104 -5.65 0.27 6.54
N VAL A 105 -4.75 0.09 5.58
CA VAL A 105 -4.08 1.20 4.90
C VAL A 105 -4.22 1.06 3.40
N MET A 106 -4.66 2.13 2.74
CA MET A 106 -4.62 2.27 1.30
C MET A 106 -3.50 3.24 0.93
N ILE A 107 -2.54 2.78 0.14
CA ILE A 107 -1.43 3.60 -0.37
C ILE A 107 -1.70 3.90 -1.83
N THR A 108 -1.73 5.18 -2.19
CA THR A 108 -1.63 5.64 -3.58
C THR A 108 -0.20 6.11 -3.84
N LEU A 109 0.45 5.52 -4.83
CA LEU A 109 1.87 5.63 -5.10
C LEU A 109 2.12 6.04 -6.55
N ALA A 110 2.76 7.18 -6.77
CA ALA A 110 3.09 7.71 -8.08
C ALA A 110 4.42 8.50 -8.04
N PRO A 111 4.98 8.95 -9.19
CA PRO A 111 6.14 9.83 -9.20
C PRO A 111 5.89 11.16 -8.48
N GLU A 112 4.66 11.67 -8.52
CA GLU A 112 4.23 12.91 -7.87
C GLU A 112 3.03 12.65 -6.96
N LEU A 113 2.81 13.56 -6.00
CA LEU A 113 1.63 13.48 -5.14
C LEU A 113 0.35 13.73 -5.95
N MET A 114 -0.73 13.08 -5.51
CA MET A 114 -2.06 13.33 -6.06
C MET A 114 -2.45 14.81 -5.89
N GLU A 115 -3.08 15.37 -6.91
CA GLU A 115 -3.62 16.73 -6.86
C GLU A 115 -4.58 16.89 -5.68
N GLU A 116 -4.44 18.01 -4.93
CA GLU A 116 -5.18 18.25 -3.69
C GLU A 116 -6.71 18.11 -3.83
N ASN A 117 -7.27 18.59 -4.96
CA ASN A 117 -8.72 18.50 -5.20
C ASN A 117 -9.17 17.03 -5.33
N LYS A 118 -8.39 16.20 -6.04
CA LYS A 118 -8.68 14.77 -6.21
C LYS A 118 -8.53 14.02 -4.90
N LYS A 119 -7.48 14.35 -4.16
CA LYS A 119 -7.23 13.79 -2.83
C LYS A 119 -8.37 14.11 -1.87
N ALA A 120 -8.76 15.39 -1.78
CA ALA A 120 -9.85 15.84 -0.91
C ALA A 120 -11.19 15.18 -1.27
N THR A 121 -11.47 15.01 -2.56
CA THR A 121 -12.69 14.35 -3.05
C THR A 121 -12.71 12.87 -2.60
N PHE A 122 -11.62 12.16 -2.82
CA PHE A 122 -11.51 10.76 -2.39
C PHE A 122 -11.59 10.63 -0.86
N GLU A 123 -10.85 11.45 -0.10
CA GLU A 123 -10.84 11.41 1.37
C GLU A 123 -12.22 11.69 1.99
N LYS A 124 -13.02 12.56 1.36
CA LYS A 124 -14.42 12.78 1.76
C LYS A 124 -15.24 11.48 1.64
N ARG A 125 -15.13 10.79 0.51
CA ARG A 125 -15.84 9.52 0.28
C ARG A 125 -15.32 8.40 1.17
N LEU A 126 -14.02 8.38 1.41
CA LEU A 126 -13.39 7.45 2.36
C LEU A 126 -13.91 7.67 3.78
N LYS A 127 -14.12 8.91 4.19
CA LYS A 127 -14.73 9.21 5.49
C LYS A 127 -16.15 8.64 5.59
N GLU A 128 -16.98 8.84 4.58
CA GLU A 128 -18.35 8.27 4.51
C GLU A 128 -18.32 6.72 4.56
N TYR A 129 -17.34 6.10 3.93
CA TYR A 129 -17.12 4.66 4.00
C TYR A 129 -16.73 4.23 5.42
N ASN A 130 -15.77 4.92 6.05
CA ASN A 130 -15.24 4.61 7.37
C ASN A 130 -16.29 4.73 8.48
N GLU A 131 -17.29 5.62 8.34
CA GLU A 131 -18.39 5.75 9.30
C GLU A 131 -19.19 4.43 9.48
N LYS A 132 -19.13 3.53 8.50
CA LYS A 132 -19.82 2.23 8.50
C LYS A 132 -18.89 1.07 8.88
N GLN A 133 -17.62 1.33 9.14
CA GLN A 133 -16.61 0.31 9.45
C GLN A 133 -16.28 0.27 10.94
N HIS A 134 -16.02 -0.94 11.46
CA HIS A 134 -15.53 -1.09 12.82
C HIS A 134 -14.10 -0.56 12.97
N TYR A 135 -13.25 -0.84 11.98
CA TYR A 135 -11.90 -0.32 11.89
C TYR A 135 -11.75 0.52 10.61
N PRO A 136 -11.33 1.80 10.73
CA PRO A 136 -11.23 2.69 9.57
C PRO A 136 -10.07 2.32 8.67
N VAL A 137 -10.21 2.62 7.38
CA VAL A 137 -9.12 2.61 6.41
C VAL A 137 -8.41 3.97 6.46
N ILE A 138 -7.08 3.93 6.56
CA ILE A 138 -6.22 5.12 6.47
C ILE A 138 -5.74 5.25 5.02
N HIS A 139 -5.85 6.42 4.44
CA HIS A 139 -5.29 6.72 3.11
C HIS A 139 -3.94 7.44 3.26
N ILE A 140 -2.95 6.93 2.53
CA ILE A 140 -1.61 7.54 2.42
C ILE A 140 -1.32 7.77 0.95
N ASN A 141 -1.20 9.04 0.59
CA ASN A 141 -0.71 9.44 -0.73
C ASN A 141 0.78 9.76 -0.62
N THR A 142 1.61 9.03 -1.36
CA THR A 142 3.07 9.16 -1.31
C THR A 142 3.70 9.00 -2.68
N THR A 143 5.00 9.31 -2.77
CA THR A 143 5.77 9.14 -4.00
C THR A 143 6.75 7.98 -3.88
N PHE A 144 7.22 7.45 -5.03
CA PHE A 144 8.27 6.42 -5.05
C PHE A 144 9.54 6.89 -4.34
N GLU A 145 9.91 8.18 -4.50
CA GLU A 145 11.07 8.77 -3.85
C GLU A 145 10.90 8.82 -2.32
N ALA A 146 9.77 9.31 -1.85
CA ALA A 146 9.49 9.41 -0.41
C ALA A 146 9.49 8.01 0.24
N MET A 147 8.90 7.01 -0.42
CA MET A 147 8.89 5.63 0.06
C MET A 147 10.31 5.03 0.08
N ALA A 148 11.11 5.24 -0.97
CA ALA A 148 12.49 4.77 -1.01
C ALA A 148 13.35 5.40 0.09
N ASN A 149 13.17 6.69 0.35
CA ASN A 149 13.86 7.41 1.41
C ASN A 149 13.47 6.88 2.80
N ALA A 150 12.20 6.66 3.05
CA ALA A 150 11.72 6.08 4.31
C ALA A 150 12.24 4.66 4.57
N ILE A 151 12.37 3.84 3.52
CA ILE A 151 12.98 2.49 3.60
C ILE A 151 14.47 2.59 3.91
N SER A 152 15.19 3.56 3.32
CA SER A 152 16.63 3.71 3.48
C SER A 152 17.02 4.24 4.87
N ASP A 153 16.18 5.07 5.47
CA ASP A 153 16.41 5.67 6.80
C ASP A 153 15.15 5.59 7.68
N PRO A 154 14.75 4.37 8.10
CA PRO A 154 13.56 4.19 8.93
C PRO A 154 13.81 4.73 10.35
N GLY A 155 13.47 5.96 10.60
CA GLY A 155 13.64 6.62 11.90
C GLY A 155 14.09 8.08 11.83
N ARG A 156 14.36 8.58 10.64
CA ARG A 156 14.57 10.00 10.40
C ARG A 156 13.20 10.69 10.32
N LYS A 157 12.76 11.24 11.43
CA LYS A 157 11.66 12.22 11.49
C LYS A 157 12.22 13.61 11.62
#